data_6e1edabea40fea9cb053d0be9d0939d4
#
_entry.id   6e1edabea40fea9cb053d0be9d0939d4
#
_cell.length_a   1.000
_cell.length_b   1.000
_cell.length_c   1.000
_cell.angle_alpha   90.00
_cell.angle_beta   90.00
_cell.angle_gamma   90.00
#
_symmetry.space_group_name_H-M   'P 1'
#
loop_
_entity.id
_entity.type
_entity.pdbx_description
1 polymer ?
#
loop_
_entity_poly.entity_id
_entity_poly.type
_entity_poly.pdbx_seq_one_letter_code
_entity_poly.pdbx_strand_id
1 'polypeptide(L)'
;MEWYTTDNGKYRIESLSTKTFEGALNVIRESFCQNEYVCIGCGINKNAAAAEELLELCADAALDGVSLVAVASDTGEVVAVTFNKIQVQTSSASEKAFFEIFAEERCKEAASRSLIQFMANVDSRCNLFEKYGVDCSLEIMFLATLREHRGLHLARHLCKISIELAKKIRHGPIAPITVQDLGPKYSMLVVRKPIASYPKICQAIWTSAGSQKVGKALKFTVHLTVPLSEFVFDGKTYSERIGNESALCEVAAIAL
;
A
#
# COMPACT_ATOMS: atom_id res chain seq x y z
N MET A 1 9.51 5.32 -15.81
CA MET A 1 10.62 4.33 -16.09
C MET A 1 10.00 2.96 -16.18
N GLU A 2 10.26 2.22 -17.25
CA GLU A 2 9.87 0.82 -17.40
C GLU A 2 10.86 -0.10 -16.69
N TRP A 3 10.34 -1.08 -15.94
CA TRP A 3 11.13 -2.05 -15.18
C TRP A 3 11.09 -3.45 -15.77
N TYR A 4 9.95 -3.82 -16.33
CA TYR A 4 9.70 -5.18 -16.81
C TYR A 4 8.54 -5.21 -17.79
N THR A 5 8.68 -5.99 -18.84
CA THR A 5 7.57 -6.37 -19.72
C THR A 5 7.32 -7.86 -19.55
N THR A 6 6.04 -8.27 -19.40
CA THR A 6 5.69 -9.69 -19.28
C THR A 6 6.12 -10.47 -20.52
N ASP A 7 6.42 -11.77 -20.37
CA ASP A 7 6.98 -12.61 -21.44
C ASP A 7 6.11 -12.65 -22.72
N ASN A 8 4.79 -12.44 -22.56
CA ASN A 8 3.84 -12.36 -23.69
C ASN A 8 3.66 -10.93 -24.24
N GLY A 9 4.41 -9.95 -23.72
CA GLY A 9 4.35 -8.55 -24.12
C GLY A 9 3.06 -7.79 -23.75
N LYS A 10 2.12 -8.45 -23.06
CA LYS A 10 0.78 -7.87 -22.79
C LYS A 10 0.77 -6.80 -21.72
N TYR A 11 1.74 -6.80 -20.80
CA TYR A 11 1.80 -5.84 -19.69
C TYR A 11 3.21 -5.31 -19.50
N ARG A 12 3.29 -4.02 -19.19
CA ARG A 12 4.54 -3.38 -18.74
C ARG A 12 4.40 -2.98 -17.27
N ILE A 13 5.43 -3.23 -16.49
CA ILE A 13 5.56 -2.70 -15.13
C ILE A 13 6.45 -1.47 -15.18
N GLU A 14 5.93 -0.35 -14.71
CA GLU A 14 6.65 0.91 -14.75
C GLU A 14 6.48 1.71 -13.45
N SER A 15 7.40 2.66 -13.23
CA SER A 15 7.24 3.60 -12.12
C SER A 15 5.98 4.43 -12.32
N LEU A 16 5.25 4.65 -11.23
CA LEU A 16 4.13 5.58 -11.22
C LEU A 16 4.60 6.95 -11.71
N SER A 17 3.79 7.57 -12.54
CA SER A 17 4.06 8.90 -13.13
C SER A 17 2.79 9.73 -13.18
N THR A 18 2.90 11.02 -13.50
CA THR A 18 1.73 11.90 -13.72
C THR A 18 0.76 11.33 -14.75
N LYS A 19 1.26 10.63 -15.78
CA LYS A 19 0.42 10.04 -16.83
C LYS A 19 -0.38 8.82 -16.36
N THR A 20 0.12 8.11 -15.36
CA THR A 20 -0.49 6.86 -14.86
C THR A 20 -1.17 7.03 -13.50
N PHE A 21 -1.03 8.21 -12.87
CA PHE A 21 -1.51 8.46 -11.52
C PHE A 21 -3.04 8.30 -11.39
N GLU A 22 -3.82 8.96 -12.26
CA GLU A 22 -5.28 8.85 -12.22
C GLU A 22 -5.76 7.41 -12.50
N GLY A 23 -5.12 6.70 -13.44
CA GLY A 23 -5.40 5.29 -13.69
C GLY A 23 -5.09 4.43 -12.47
N ALA A 24 -4.00 4.71 -11.76
CA ALA A 24 -3.63 4.02 -10.53
C ALA A 24 -4.67 4.25 -9.40
N LEU A 25 -5.14 5.48 -9.23
CA LEU A 25 -6.23 5.79 -8.29
C LEU A 25 -7.52 5.08 -8.68
N ASN A 26 -7.82 4.97 -9.97
CA ASN A 26 -8.98 4.23 -10.44
C ASN A 26 -8.90 2.74 -10.08
N VAL A 27 -7.73 2.11 -10.23
CA VAL A 27 -7.53 0.71 -9.78
C VAL A 27 -7.79 0.56 -8.28
N ILE A 28 -7.37 1.51 -7.45
CA ILE A 28 -7.68 1.49 -6.01
C ILE A 28 -9.19 1.62 -5.79
N ARG A 29 -9.85 2.55 -6.45
CA ARG A 29 -11.30 2.80 -6.31
C ARG A 29 -12.11 1.57 -6.72
N GLU A 30 -11.84 1.00 -7.89
CA GLU A 30 -12.63 -0.07 -8.49
C GLU A 30 -12.27 -1.47 -7.96
N SER A 31 -11.07 -1.67 -7.46
CA SER A 31 -10.62 -2.99 -7.01
C SER A 31 -10.34 -3.04 -5.51
N PHE A 32 -9.44 -2.20 -5.00
CA PHE A 32 -9.04 -2.25 -3.57
C PHE A 32 -10.21 -1.89 -2.67
N CYS A 33 -10.78 -0.69 -2.83
CA CYS A 33 -11.90 -0.23 -2.00
C CYS A 33 -13.11 -1.16 -2.04
N GLN A 34 -13.33 -1.87 -3.15
CA GLN A 34 -14.49 -2.75 -3.32
C GLN A 34 -14.29 -4.16 -2.79
N ASN A 35 -13.06 -4.68 -2.82
CA ASN A 35 -12.86 -6.14 -2.63
C ASN A 35 -11.81 -6.49 -1.56
N GLU A 36 -11.05 -5.52 -1.06
CA GLU A 36 -10.04 -5.78 -0.05
C GLU A 36 -10.72 -6.04 1.31
N TYR A 37 -10.20 -7.01 2.09
CA TYR A 37 -10.87 -7.50 3.29
C TYR A 37 -11.06 -6.42 4.35
N VAL A 38 -10.05 -5.58 4.61
CA VAL A 38 -10.19 -4.51 5.61
C VAL A 38 -11.14 -3.42 5.11
N CYS A 39 -11.15 -3.11 3.81
CA CYS A 39 -12.11 -2.20 3.20
C CYS A 39 -13.56 -2.69 3.37
N ILE A 40 -13.79 -4.00 3.20
CA ILE A 40 -15.10 -4.62 3.47
C ILE A 40 -15.41 -4.58 4.97
N GLY A 41 -14.44 -4.94 5.80
CA GLY A 41 -14.54 -4.98 7.25
C GLY A 41 -14.93 -3.64 7.87
N CYS A 42 -14.34 -2.55 7.42
CA CYS A 42 -14.65 -1.20 7.89
C CYS A 42 -15.73 -0.47 7.07
N GLY A 43 -16.26 -1.08 5.99
CA GLY A 43 -17.38 -0.55 5.22
C GLY A 43 -17.02 0.50 4.16
N ILE A 44 -15.74 0.65 3.78
CA ILE A 44 -15.30 1.55 2.69
C ILE A 44 -15.98 1.18 1.37
N ASN A 45 -16.18 -0.11 1.09
CA ASN A 45 -16.84 -0.60 -0.12
C ASN A 45 -18.28 -0.10 -0.30
N LYS A 46 -18.87 0.51 0.73
CA LYS A 46 -20.23 1.09 0.73
C LYS A 46 -20.23 2.59 1.01
N ASN A 47 -19.05 3.22 1.12
CA ASN A 47 -18.91 4.63 1.45
C ASN A 47 -17.93 5.31 0.47
N ALA A 48 -18.47 5.97 -0.55
CA ALA A 48 -17.66 6.63 -1.57
C ALA A 48 -16.80 7.77 -1.00
N ALA A 49 -17.28 8.49 0.02
CA ALA A 49 -16.49 9.55 0.67
C ALA A 49 -15.28 8.97 1.41
N ALA A 50 -15.46 7.86 2.12
CA ALA A 50 -14.35 7.16 2.78
C ALA A 50 -13.33 6.59 1.77
N ALA A 51 -13.80 6.12 0.61
CA ALA A 51 -12.92 5.68 -0.47
C ALA A 51 -12.07 6.85 -1.00
N GLU A 52 -12.65 8.05 -1.20
CA GLU A 52 -11.90 9.23 -1.64
C GLU A 52 -10.85 9.70 -0.61
N GLU A 53 -11.11 9.55 0.70
CA GLU A 53 -10.12 9.81 1.74
C GLU A 53 -8.96 8.80 1.70
N LEU A 54 -9.24 7.53 1.38
CA LEU A 54 -8.19 6.52 1.16
C LEU A 54 -7.33 6.84 -0.08
N LEU A 55 -7.94 7.39 -1.14
CA LEU A 55 -7.18 7.84 -2.31
C LEU A 55 -6.24 9.00 -1.97
N GLU A 56 -6.56 9.82 -0.98
CA GLU A 56 -5.64 10.86 -0.51
C GLU A 56 -4.38 10.24 0.13
N LEU A 57 -4.52 9.15 0.89
CA LEU A 57 -3.37 8.41 1.41
C LEU A 57 -2.53 7.78 0.28
N CYS A 58 -3.18 7.29 -0.78
CA CYS A 58 -2.48 6.81 -1.98
C CYS A 58 -1.69 7.95 -2.66
N ALA A 59 -2.28 9.14 -2.76
CA ALA A 59 -1.63 10.32 -3.30
C ALA A 59 -0.42 10.75 -2.43
N ASP A 60 -0.57 10.70 -1.11
CA ASP A 60 0.55 10.93 -0.19
C ASP A 60 1.69 9.93 -0.42
N ALA A 61 1.39 8.64 -0.53
CA ALA A 61 2.40 7.61 -0.80
C ALA A 61 3.08 7.79 -2.17
N ALA A 62 2.35 8.29 -3.18
CA ALA A 62 2.93 8.56 -4.51
C ALA A 62 4.09 9.57 -4.46
N LEU A 63 4.05 10.52 -3.53
CA LEU A 63 5.10 11.53 -3.35
C LEU A 63 6.46 10.95 -2.94
N ASP A 64 6.49 9.73 -2.42
CA ASP A 64 7.75 9.04 -2.09
C ASP A 64 8.49 8.55 -3.37
N GLY A 65 7.85 8.59 -4.54
CA GLY A 65 8.46 8.24 -5.83
C GLY A 65 8.81 6.76 -6.00
N VAL A 66 8.22 5.87 -5.22
CA VAL A 66 8.53 4.44 -5.15
C VAL A 66 7.37 3.53 -5.54
N SER A 67 6.25 4.10 -5.96
CA SER A 67 5.06 3.36 -6.38
C SER A 67 5.19 2.87 -7.84
N LEU A 68 4.53 1.75 -8.13
CA LEU A 68 4.61 1.08 -9.43
C LEU A 68 3.21 0.78 -9.98
N VAL A 69 3.11 0.72 -11.29
CA VAL A 69 1.88 0.34 -12.02
C VAL A 69 2.16 -0.76 -13.02
N ALA A 70 1.14 -1.57 -13.29
CA ALA A 70 1.10 -2.44 -14.47
C ALA A 70 0.16 -1.82 -15.50
N VAL A 71 0.67 -1.64 -16.71
CA VAL A 71 -0.04 -1.04 -17.85
C VAL A 71 -0.28 -2.09 -18.91
N ALA A 72 -1.50 -2.22 -19.38
CA ALA A 72 -1.83 -3.06 -20.53
C ALA A 72 -1.20 -2.46 -21.81
N SER A 73 -0.43 -3.26 -22.54
CA SER A 73 0.38 -2.75 -23.67
C SER A 73 -0.45 -2.31 -24.88
N ASP A 74 -1.62 -2.90 -25.06
CA ASP A 74 -2.53 -2.65 -26.17
C ASP A 74 -3.39 -1.41 -25.98
N THR A 75 -3.86 -1.16 -24.75
CA THR A 75 -4.76 -0.04 -24.43
C THR A 75 -4.06 1.13 -23.77
N GLY A 76 -2.91 0.91 -23.14
CA GLY A 76 -2.28 1.90 -22.27
C GLY A 76 -2.97 2.07 -20.91
N GLU A 77 -3.96 1.24 -20.58
CA GLU A 77 -4.70 1.28 -19.33
C GLU A 77 -3.85 0.80 -18.15
N VAL A 78 -3.95 1.48 -17.02
CA VAL A 78 -3.40 1.00 -15.75
C VAL A 78 -4.34 -0.06 -15.17
N VAL A 79 -3.85 -1.29 -15.06
CA VAL A 79 -4.66 -2.45 -14.66
C VAL A 79 -4.29 -3.03 -13.29
N ALA A 80 -3.12 -2.65 -12.77
CA ALA A 80 -2.71 -2.99 -11.42
C ALA A 80 -1.78 -1.91 -10.87
N VAL A 81 -1.72 -1.78 -9.55
CA VAL A 81 -0.90 -0.80 -8.85
C VAL A 81 -0.37 -1.36 -7.54
N THR A 82 0.81 -0.91 -7.16
CA THR A 82 1.26 -0.91 -5.77
C THR A 82 1.64 0.51 -5.36
N PHE A 83 0.89 1.06 -4.41
CA PHE A 83 1.33 2.27 -3.72
C PHE A 83 2.26 1.83 -2.58
N ASN A 84 3.50 2.26 -2.70
CA ASN A 84 4.55 1.98 -1.74
C ASN A 84 4.88 3.24 -0.95
N LYS A 85 5.25 3.08 0.31
CA LYS A 85 5.65 4.18 1.17
C LYS A 85 7.02 3.91 1.79
N ILE A 86 7.83 4.95 1.93
CA ILE A 86 9.06 4.88 2.70
C ILE A 86 8.71 5.22 4.15
N GLN A 87 8.95 4.27 5.03
CA GLN A 87 8.78 4.44 6.47
C GLN A 87 10.15 4.62 7.12
N VAL A 88 10.26 5.65 7.94
CA VAL A 88 11.46 5.95 8.74
C VAL A 88 11.08 5.84 10.20
N GLN A 89 11.94 5.17 10.99
CA GLN A 89 11.72 5.04 12.41
C GLN A 89 11.67 6.43 13.07
N THR A 90 10.62 6.67 13.85
CA THR A 90 10.48 7.91 14.62
C THR A 90 11.56 8.02 15.70
N SER A 91 12.13 9.20 15.84
CA SER A 91 13.27 9.44 16.74
C SER A 91 12.89 9.48 18.22
N SER A 92 11.62 9.62 18.55
CA SER A 92 11.14 9.64 19.95
C SER A 92 9.81 8.91 20.11
N ALA A 93 9.61 8.28 21.28
CA ALA A 93 8.35 7.63 21.65
C ALA A 93 7.17 8.61 21.79
N SER A 94 7.41 9.92 21.77
CA SER A 94 6.39 10.97 21.83
C SER A 94 5.91 11.45 20.43
N GLU A 95 6.59 11.06 19.35
CA GLU A 95 6.14 11.36 18.00
C GLU A 95 5.05 10.36 17.60
N LYS A 96 3.88 10.90 17.22
CA LYS A 96 2.81 10.08 16.65
C LYS A 96 3.27 9.45 15.33
N ALA A 97 2.91 8.19 15.13
CA ALA A 97 3.15 7.52 13.87
C ALA A 97 2.35 8.20 12.73
N PHE A 98 2.88 8.13 11.52
CA PHE A 98 2.26 8.73 10.32
C PHE A 98 0.76 8.39 10.19
N PHE A 99 0.39 7.12 10.40
CA PHE A 99 -1.00 6.69 10.28
C PHE A 99 -1.92 7.30 11.35
N GLU A 100 -1.43 7.50 12.57
CA GLU A 100 -2.22 8.14 13.63
C GLU A 100 -2.53 9.60 13.28
N ILE A 101 -1.53 10.34 12.81
CA ILE A 101 -1.69 11.74 12.36
C ILE A 101 -2.68 11.78 11.19
N PHE A 102 -2.53 10.91 10.20
CA PHE A 102 -3.40 10.87 9.04
C PHE A 102 -4.86 10.58 9.44
N ALA A 103 -5.08 9.60 10.34
CA ALA A 103 -6.42 9.27 10.83
C ALA A 103 -7.09 10.43 11.55
N GLU A 104 -6.35 11.20 12.34
CA GLU A 104 -6.89 12.32 13.12
C GLU A 104 -7.17 13.56 12.26
N GLU A 105 -6.26 13.89 11.34
CA GLU A 105 -6.29 15.15 10.60
C GLU A 105 -7.03 15.07 9.27
N ARG A 106 -7.01 13.88 8.62
CA ARG A 106 -7.45 13.71 7.23
C ARG A 106 -8.68 12.83 7.07
N CYS A 107 -8.97 11.90 8.01
CA CYS A 107 -10.13 11.03 7.93
C CYS A 107 -11.35 11.63 8.64
N LYS A 108 -12.32 12.12 7.88
CA LYS A 108 -13.61 12.59 8.37
C LYS A 108 -14.61 11.44 8.54
N GLU A 109 -14.57 10.49 7.60
CA GLU A 109 -15.43 9.33 7.59
C GLU A 109 -14.97 8.28 8.61
N ALA A 110 -15.93 7.66 9.33
CA ALA A 110 -15.62 6.62 10.31
C ALA A 110 -14.97 5.38 9.66
N ALA A 111 -15.36 5.06 8.44
CA ALA A 111 -14.85 3.90 7.70
C ALA A 111 -13.37 4.04 7.35
N SER A 112 -12.95 5.17 6.78
CA SER A 112 -11.54 5.44 6.46
C SER A 112 -10.70 5.53 7.72
N ARG A 113 -11.19 6.22 8.76
CA ARG A 113 -10.52 6.27 10.07
C ARG A 113 -10.30 4.88 10.65
N SER A 114 -11.29 4.00 10.57
CA SER A 114 -11.20 2.62 11.05
C SER A 114 -10.13 1.81 10.31
N LEU A 115 -10.01 1.98 8.98
CA LEU A 115 -8.94 1.34 8.19
C LEU A 115 -7.56 1.82 8.64
N ILE A 116 -7.36 3.13 8.75
CA ILE A 116 -6.07 3.70 9.12
C ILE A 116 -5.69 3.31 10.56
N GLN A 117 -6.66 3.30 11.49
CA GLN A 117 -6.46 2.82 12.86
C GLN A 117 -6.12 1.32 12.90
N PHE A 118 -6.72 0.51 12.02
CA PHE A 118 -6.33 -0.89 11.85
C PHE A 118 -4.85 -1.00 11.47
N MET A 119 -4.40 -0.24 10.46
CA MET A 119 -2.98 -0.24 10.04
C MET A 119 -2.07 0.16 11.19
N ALA A 120 -2.34 1.27 11.86
CA ALA A 120 -1.55 1.73 13.01
C ALA A 120 -1.52 0.70 14.15
N ASN A 121 -2.67 0.08 14.46
CA ASN A 121 -2.77 -0.94 15.51
C ASN A 121 -1.92 -2.18 15.18
N VAL A 122 -2.02 -2.68 13.96
CA VAL A 122 -1.26 -3.88 13.54
C VAL A 122 0.23 -3.61 13.51
N ASP A 123 0.66 -2.45 12.98
CA ASP A 123 2.06 -2.03 12.97
C ASP A 123 2.63 -1.89 14.39
N SER A 124 1.87 -1.32 15.32
CA SER A 124 2.31 -1.14 16.70
C SER A 124 2.54 -2.46 17.47
N ARG A 125 1.89 -3.54 17.02
CA ARG A 125 2.05 -4.88 17.63
C ARG A 125 3.34 -5.59 17.19
N CYS A 126 4.00 -5.12 16.12
CA CYS A 126 5.16 -5.77 15.55
C CYS A 126 6.17 -4.76 15.02
N ASN A 127 7.03 -4.24 15.90
CA ASN A 127 8.06 -3.29 15.51
C ASN A 127 9.15 -3.97 14.66
N LEU A 128 9.00 -3.88 13.35
CA LEU A 128 9.95 -4.46 12.39
C LEU A 128 11.28 -3.73 12.36
N PHE A 129 11.32 -2.43 12.67
CA PHE A 129 12.57 -1.68 12.78
C PHE A 129 13.46 -2.26 13.88
N GLU A 130 12.89 -2.50 15.05
CA GLU A 130 13.60 -3.11 16.17
C GLU A 130 14.03 -4.56 15.86
N LYS A 131 13.12 -5.37 15.30
CA LYS A 131 13.41 -6.77 14.94
C LYS A 131 14.57 -6.94 13.97
N TYR A 132 14.72 -6.01 13.05
CA TYR A 132 15.79 -6.05 12.04
C TYR A 132 16.97 -5.13 12.36
N GLY A 133 16.90 -4.32 13.42
CA GLY A 133 17.94 -3.35 13.76
C GLY A 133 18.14 -2.28 12.67
N VAL A 134 17.06 -1.79 12.09
CA VAL A 134 17.07 -0.86 10.95
C VAL A 134 16.23 0.37 11.23
N ASP A 135 16.46 1.44 10.50
CA ASP A 135 15.84 2.76 10.67
C ASP A 135 14.90 3.16 9.50
N CYS A 136 14.92 2.37 8.42
CA CYS A 136 14.13 2.68 7.22
C CYS A 136 13.64 1.41 6.53
N SER A 137 12.40 1.43 6.06
CA SER A 137 11.77 0.36 5.29
C SER A 137 11.05 0.89 4.05
N LEU A 138 10.86 0.04 3.06
CA LEU A 138 9.85 0.24 2.03
C LEU A 138 8.63 -0.60 2.39
N GLU A 139 7.49 0.03 2.57
CA GLU A 139 6.21 -0.63 2.80
C GLU A 139 5.44 -0.79 1.49
N ILE A 140 5.02 -2.01 1.17
CA ILE A 140 4.01 -2.30 0.16
C ILE A 140 2.65 -2.05 0.83
N MET A 141 2.13 -0.82 0.67
CA MET A 141 0.99 -0.35 1.46
C MET A 141 -0.36 -0.73 0.81
N PHE A 142 -0.54 -0.45 -0.48
CA PHE A 142 -1.77 -0.80 -1.20
C PHE A 142 -1.43 -1.52 -2.49
N LEU A 143 -1.90 -2.75 -2.62
CA LEU A 143 -1.67 -3.62 -3.77
C LEU A 143 -3.02 -4.02 -4.36
N ALA A 144 -3.28 -3.66 -5.61
CA ALA A 144 -4.53 -3.95 -6.29
C ALA A 144 -4.33 -4.34 -7.75
N THR A 145 -5.26 -5.17 -8.25
CA THR A 145 -5.34 -5.57 -9.66
C THR A 145 -6.82 -5.60 -10.04
N LEU A 146 -7.18 -4.96 -11.16
CA LEU A 146 -8.53 -5.00 -11.72
C LEU A 146 -8.96 -6.45 -11.94
N ARG A 147 -10.25 -6.73 -11.75
CA ARG A 147 -10.79 -8.11 -11.72
C ARG A 147 -10.44 -8.90 -12.98
N GLU A 148 -10.56 -8.28 -14.14
CA GLU A 148 -10.37 -8.86 -15.47
C GLU A 148 -8.90 -9.24 -15.73
N HIS A 149 -7.97 -8.66 -14.95
CA HIS A 149 -6.52 -8.85 -15.08
C HIS A 149 -5.92 -9.68 -13.93
N ARG A 150 -6.77 -10.28 -13.07
CA ARG A 150 -6.32 -11.17 -11.99
C ARG A 150 -5.86 -12.53 -12.54
N GLY A 151 -5.09 -13.27 -11.74
CA GLY A 151 -4.56 -14.58 -12.16
C GLY A 151 -3.34 -14.52 -13.09
N LEU A 152 -2.90 -13.33 -13.52
CA LEU A 152 -1.78 -13.09 -14.43
C LEU A 152 -0.47 -12.71 -13.72
N HIS A 153 -0.39 -12.98 -12.45
CA HIS A 153 0.78 -12.72 -11.59
C HIS A 153 1.25 -11.24 -11.49
N LEU A 154 0.44 -10.26 -11.93
CA LEU A 154 0.81 -8.84 -11.93
C LEU A 154 1.17 -8.35 -10.52
N ALA A 155 0.38 -8.70 -9.51
CA ALA A 155 0.67 -8.36 -8.11
C ALA A 155 2.05 -8.88 -7.67
N ARG A 156 2.42 -10.12 -8.06
CA ARG A 156 3.73 -10.69 -7.76
C ARG A 156 4.86 -9.95 -8.47
N HIS A 157 4.67 -9.55 -9.72
CA HIS A 157 5.65 -8.76 -10.46
C HIS A 157 5.83 -7.38 -9.83
N LEU A 158 4.74 -6.69 -9.48
CA LEU A 158 4.79 -5.40 -8.78
C LEU A 158 5.59 -5.50 -7.47
N CYS A 159 5.27 -6.47 -6.61
CA CYS A 159 5.99 -6.65 -5.34
C CYS A 159 7.47 -7.02 -5.54
N LYS A 160 7.78 -7.89 -6.52
CA LYS A 160 9.17 -8.24 -6.86
C LYS A 160 9.97 -7.00 -7.26
N ILE A 161 9.39 -6.17 -8.13
CA ILE A 161 10.05 -4.94 -8.59
C ILE A 161 10.12 -3.90 -7.47
N SER A 162 9.14 -3.83 -6.56
CA SER A 162 9.23 -2.99 -5.36
C SER A 162 10.45 -3.34 -4.50
N ILE A 163 10.75 -4.63 -4.33
CA ILE A 163 11.97 -5.09 -3.62
C ILE A 163 13.24 -4.65 -4.37
N GLU A 164 13.27 -4.81 -5.70
CA GLU A 164 14.41 -4.40 -6.53
C GLU A 164 14.60 -2.87 -6.50
N LEU A 165 13.51 -2.12 -6.55
CA LEU A 165 13.49 -0.67 -6.45
C LEU A 165 14.03 -0.21 -5.08
N ALA A 166 13.58 -0.83 -3.99
CA ALA A 166 14.05 -0.51 -2.65
C ALA A 166 15.58 -0.66 -2.52
N LYS A 167 16.17 -1.66 -3.17
CA LYS A 167 17.64 -1.83 -3.23
C LYS A 167 18.35 -0.72 -3.99
N LYS A 168 17.70 -0.14 -5.01
CA LYS A 168 18.29 0.91 -5.87
C LYS A 168 18.18 2.31 -5.29
N ILE A 169 17.28 2.55 -4.36
CA ILE A 169 16.97 3.89 -3.81
C ILE A 169 18.14 4.54 -3.08
N ARG A 170 19.19 3.78 -2.74
CA ARG A 170 20.46 4.28 -2.18
C ARG A 170 21.11 5.40 -3.02
N HIS A 171 20.75 5.48 -4.30
CA HIS A 171 21.34 6.39 -5.27
C HIS A 171 20.45 7.60 -5.60
N GLY A 172 19.37 7.82 -4.84
CA GLY A 172 18.43 8.93 -4.99
C GLY A 172 17.03 8.51 -5.44
N PRO A 173 16.09 9.44 -5.52
CA PRO A 173 14.72 9.14 -5.91
C PRO A 173 14.67 8.63 -7.36
N ILE A 174 13.91 7.56 -7.60
CA ILE A 174 13.88 6.88 -8.90
C ILE A 174 12.87 7.53 -9.86
N ALA A 175 11.72 7.98 -9.34
CA ALA A 175 10.67 8.61 -10.13
C ALA A 175 9.94 9.65 -9.27
N PRO A 176 10.53 10.82 -9.00
CA PRO A 176 9.92 11.83 -8.16
C PRO A 176 8.63 12.33 -8.80
N ILE A 177 7.56 12.36 -7.98
CA ILE A 177 6.30 13.03 -8.27
C ILE A 177 6.17 14.15 -7.24
N THR A 178 5.80 15.34 -7.70
CA THR A 178 5.62 16.50 -6.83
C THR A 178 4.14 16.71 -6.50
N VAL A 179 3.85 17.51 -5.48
CA VAL A 179 2.46 17.87 -5.13
C VAL A 179 1.76 18.56 -6.31
N GLN A 180 2.48 19.37 -7.08
CA GLN A 180 1.96 20.03 -8.28
C GLN A 180 1.56 19.03 -9.36
N ASP A 181 2.31 17.93 -9.50
CA ASP A 181 2.03 16.86 -10.46
C ASP A 181 0.75 16.08 -10.13
N LEU A 182 0.36 16.03 -8.87
CA LEU A 182 -0.86 15.35 -8.41
C LEU A 182 -2.13 16.18 -8.66
N GLY A 183 -1.98 17.46 -8.97
CA GLY A 183 -3.08 18.38 -9.25
C GLY A 183 -3.67 19.08 -8.01
N PRO A 184 -4.60 20.03 -8.22
CA PRO A 184 -5.06 20.95 -7.17
C PRO A 184 -5.80 20.26 -6.01
N LYS A 185 -6.44 19.11 -6.27
CA LYS A 185 -7.12 18.31 -5.23
C LYS A 185 -6.17 17.92 -4.08
N TYR A 186 -4.89 17.69 -4.38
CA TYR A 186 -3.89 17.19 -3.44
C TYR A 186 -2.91 18.29 -2.98
N SER A 187 -3.22 19.56 -3.22
CA SER A 187 -2.36 20.71 -2.89
C SER A 187 -2.05 20.85 -1.40
N MET A 188 -2.85 20.22 -0.53
CA MET A 188 -2.64 20.23 0.94
C MET A 188 -1.65 19.16 1.41
N LEU A 189 -1.18 18.28 0.54
CA LEU A 189 -0.18 17.28 0.91
C LEU A 189 1.19 17.92 1.14
N VAL A 190 1.93 17.33 2.08
CA VAL A 190 3.24 17.85 2.49
C VAL A 190 4.30 17.49 1.45
N VAL A 191 5.03 18.50 0.99
CA VAL A 191 6.18 18.30 0.08
C VAL A 191 7.23 17.42 0.76
N ARG A 192 7.71 16.41 0.04
CA ARG A 192 8.73 15.49 0.57
C ARG A 192 10.07 16.17 0.73
N LYS A 193 10.67 15.98 1.89
CA LYS A 193 12.07 16.34 2.15
C LYS A 193 12.98 15.20 1.63
N PRO A 194 14.23 15.49 1.25
CA PRO A 194 15.21 14.45 0.96
C PRO A 194 15.31 13.46 2.13
N ILE A 195 15.29 12.16 1.80
CA ILE A 195 15.36 11.10 2.80
C ILE A 195 16.81 10.94 3.23
N ALA A 196 17.07 11.03 4.53
CA ALA A 196 18.41 10.85 5.11
C ALA A 196 18.83 9.38 5.20
N SER A 197 17.87 8.45 5.16
CA SER A 197 18.07 7.01 5.26
C SER A 197 17.45 6.29 4.06
N TYR A 198 17.89 5.08 3.77
CA TYR A 198 17.35 4.25 2.69
C TYR A 198 16.80 2.93 3.22
N PRO A 199 15.80 2.33 2.56
CA PRO A 199 15.21 1.07 3.00
C PRO A 199 16.23 -0.06 3.13
N LYS A 200 16.16 -0.78 4.24
CA LYS A 200 16.98 -1.97 4.54
C LYS A 200 16.12 -3.23 4.64
N ILE A 201 14.81 -3.04 4.75
CA ILE A 201 13.80 -4.09 4.65
C ILE A 201 12.68 -3.64 3.72
N CYS A 202 11.98 -4.61 3.13
CA CYS A 202 10.68 -4.40 2.51
C CYS A 202 9.62 -5.09 3.38
N GLN A 203 8.54 -4.39 3.71
CA GLN A 203 7.49 -4.89 4.61
C GLN A 203 6.11 -4.78 3.98
N ALA A 204 5.15 -5.53 4.50
CA ALA A 204 3.75 -5.44 4.13
C ALA A 204 2.84 -6.05 5.21
N ILE A 205 1.59 -5.58 5.25
CA ILE A 205 0.49 -6.25 5.95
C ILE A 205 -0.35 -6.99 4.91
N TRP A 206 -0.25 -8.31 4.87
CA TRP A 206 -1.01 -9.16 3.95
C TRP A 206 -2.36 -9.52 4.55
N THR A 207 -3.45 -8.94 4.05
CA THR A 207 -4.79 -9.01 4.63
C THR A 207 -5.71 -10.04 3.98
N SER A 208 -5.25 -10.73 2.93
CA SER A 208 -6.03 -11.73 2.20
C SER A 208 -5.18 -12.94 1.81
N ALA A 209 -5.83 -14.09 1.59
CA ALA A 209 -5.15 -15.29 1.09
C ALA A 209 -4.43 -15.06 -0.24
N GLY A 210 -4.90 -14.12 -1.07
CA GLY A 210 -4.24 -13.74 -2.32
C GLY A 210 -2.92 -13.03 -2.08
N SER A 211 -2.91 -11.99 -1.24
CA SER A 211 -1.71 -11.22 -0.91
C SER A 211 -0.71 -12.06 -0.09
N GLN A 212 -1.17 -12.90 0.85
CA GLN A 212 -0.34 -13.85 1.60
C GLN A 212 0.40 -14.83 0.68
N LYS A 213 -0.26 -15.33 -0.37
CA LYS A 213 0.40 -16.16 -1.40
C LYS A 213 1.50 -15.40 -2.14
N VAL A 214 1.32 -14.12 -2.42
CA VAL A 214 2.36 -13.26 -3.02
C VAL A 214 3.54 -13.12 -2.07
N GLY A 215 3.31 -12.78 -0.80
CA GLY A 215 4.35 -12.68 0.24
C GLY A 215 5.15 -13.97 0.39
N LYS A 216 4.46 -15.11 0.50
CA LYS A 216 5.09 -16.44 0.57
C LYS A 216 5.94 -16.75 -0.67
N ALA A 217 5.42 -16.48 -1.88
CA ALA A 217 6.14 -16.72 -3.13
C ALA A 217 7.40 -15.86 -3.28
N LEU A 218 7.42 -14.67 -2.66
CA LEU A 218 8.56 -13.75 -2.60
C LEU A 218 9.43 -13.93 -1.36
N LYS A 219 9.15 -14.96 -0.54
CA LYS A 219 9.92 -15.33 0.66
C LYS A 219 9.92 -14.27 1.76
N PHE A 220 8.82 -13.52 1.89
CA PHE A 220 8.62 -12.70 3.08
C PHE A 220 8.52 -13.58 4.33
N THR A 221 9.19 -13.17 5.40
CA THR A 221 9.06 -13.81 6.72
C THR A 221 7.88 -13.20 7.45
N VAL A 222 6.91 -14.03 7.88
CA VAL A 222 5.78 -13.59 8.71
C VAL A 222 6.25 -13.45 10.16
N HIS A 223 6.00 -12.29 10.76
CA HIS A 223 6.40 -11.96 12.14
C HIS A 223 5.23 -11.88 13.11
N LEU A 224 4.03 -11.59 12.58
CA LEU A 224 2.80 -11.52 13.36
C LEU A 224 1.64 -11.96 12.48
N THR A 225 0.71 -12.72 13.06
CA THR A 225 -0.58 -13.07 12.46
C THR A 225 -1.69 -12.60 13.40
N VAL A 226 -2.66 -11.84 12.88
CA VAL A 226 -3.78 -11.28 13.67
C VAL A 226 -5.09 -11.66 13.01
N PRO A 227 -6.04 -12.27 13.78
CA PRO A 227 -7.39 -12.52 13.29
C PRO A 227 -8.14 -11.22 13.00
N LEU A 228 -8.81 -11.13 11.86
CA LEU A 228 -9.65 -9.96 11.55
C LEU A 228 -10.92 -9.88 12.42
N SER A 229 -11.25 -10.95 13.16
CA SER A 229 -12.30 -10.95 14.17
C SER A 229 -11.99 -10.10 15.40
N GLU A 230 -10.73 -9.71 15.62
CA GLU A 230 -10.36 -8.80 16.72
C GLU A 230 -10.81 -7.35 16.47
N PHE A 231 -11.07 -6.98 15.21
CA PHE A 231 -11.45 -5.62 14.84
C PHE A 231 -12.97 -5.52 14.65
N VAL A 232 -13.54 -4.43 15.14
CA VAL A 232 -14.99 -4.19 15.13
C VAL A 232 -15.27 -2.86 14.44
N PHE A 233 -16.26 -2.85 13.56
CA PHE A 233 -16.81 -1.65 12.96
C PHE A 233 -18.34 -1.71 12.93
N ASP A 234 -18.99 -0.67 13.42
CA ASP A 234 -20.46 -0.58 13.47
C ASP A 234 -21.12 -1.85 14.06
N GLY A 235 -20.65 -2.26 15.25
CA GLY A 235 -21.19 -3.37 16.03
C GLY A 235 -20.94 -4.77 15.49
N LYS A 236 -20.16 -4.92 14.38
CA LYS A 236 -19.81 -6.24 13.81
C LYS A 236 -18.30 -6.36 13.67
N THR A 237 -17.78 -7.58 13.83
CA THR A 237 -16.37 -7.83 13.54
C THR A 237 -16.06 -7.70 12.04
N TYR A 238 -14.81 -7.45 11.70
CA TYR A 238 -14.40 -7.44 10.30
C TYR A 238 -14.65 -8.81 9.65
N SER A 239 -14.38 -9.91 10.36
CA SER A 239 -14.63 -11.28 9.87
C SER A 239 -16.08 -11.53 9.52
N GLU A 240 -17.03 -11.10 10.38
CA GLU A 240 -18.47 -11.18 10.09
C GLU A 240 -18.86 -10.37 8.84
N ARG A 241 -18.29 -9.17 8.68
CA ARG A 241 -18.59 -8.30 7.52
C ARG A 241 -18.00 -8.84 6.21
N ILE A 242 -16.85 -9.50 6.30
CA ILE A 242 -16.19 -10.18 5.17
C ILE A 242 -16.93 -11.48 4.81
N GLY A 243 -17.63 -12.10 5.79
CA GLY A 243 -18.23 -13.44 5.65
C GLY A 243 -17.17 -14.55 5.69
N ASN A 244 -16.07 -14.34 6.39
CA ASN A 244 -15.00 -15.31 6.57
C ASN A 244 -14.42 -15.23 7.99
N GLU A 245 -14.89 -16.13 8.86
CA GLU A 245 -14.48 -16.20 10.27
C GLU A 245 -12.99 -16.53 10.46
N SER A 246 -12.36 -17.15 9.46
CA SER A 246 -10.94 -17.50 9.47
C SER A 246 -10.05 -16.44 8.79
N ALA A 247 -10.59 -15.26 8.49
CA ALA A 247 -9.82 -14.19 7.87
C ALA A 247 -8.71 -13.68 8.80
N LEU A 248 -7.50 -13.65 8.30
CA LEU A 248 -6.29 -13.26 9.03
C LEU A 248 -5.56 -12.15 8.28
N CYS A 249 -4.82 -11.31 9.01
CA CYS A 249 -3.74 -10.51 8.43
C CYS A 249 -2.38 -10.98 8.94
N GLU A 250 -1.36 -10.80 8.11
CA GLU A 250 0.03 -11.17 8.40
C GLU A 250 0.94 -9.95 8.23
N VAL A 251 1.67 -9.59 9.29
CA VAL A 251 2.77 -8.62 9.19
C VAL A 251 4.01 -9.38 8.77
N ALA A 252 4.58 -9.01 7.64
CA ALA A 252 5.70 -9.72 7.07
C ALA A 252 6.75 -8.76 6.50
N ALA A 253 8.02 -9.20 6.50
CA ALA A 253 9.13 -8.45 5.97
C ALA A 253 10.18 -9.35 5.32
N ILE A 254 11.01 -8.73 4.47
CA ILE A 254 12.19 -9.33 3.86
C ILE A 254 13.35 -8.34 3.94
N ALA A 255 14.55 -8.82 4.32
CA ALA A 255 15.77 -8.02 4.27
C ALA A 255 16.18 -7.73 2.81
N LEU A 256 16.74 -6.54 2.56
CA LEU A 256 17.11 -6.05 1.23
C LEU A 256 18.60 -6.25 0.91
#